data_c1da9b49515560bf8ceb15f8564c25d4
#
_entry.id   c1da9b49515560bf8ceb15f8564c25d4
#
_cell.length_a   1.000
_cell.length_b   1.000
_cell.length_c   1.000
_cell.angle_alpha   90.00
_cell.angle_beta   90.00
_cell.angle_gamma   90.00
#
_symmetry.space_group_name_H-M   'P 1'
#
loop_
_entity.id
_entity.type
_entity.pdbx_description
1 polymer ?
#
loop_
_entity_poly.entity_id
_entity_poly.type
_entity_poly.pdbx_seq_one_letter_code
_entity_poly.pdbx_strand_id
1 'polypeptide(L)'
;MATTFIDKYLDWVKSNTVEEQLADGWTEIATPFLDRHNDGLIVYAKEDRGVITLSDDGYIIGDMEMSGISVPRRMKSIQQFLSGYGVTVTKGRELQVKATAQNYPVKQHLLLQAMMAASDMFAPAKGAKKDTIFLDDVVAFFEKNDIFYTPDAQFQGRSGYTHKVDFVIPKSKTSPERFVYAINTPRANNIAMTLFMWEDIQKARRQSNKMMAILNDERKIPDEAIAAFANYDATPIPWSRRDDYIMDLRIA
;
A
#
# COMPACT_ATOMS: atom_id res chain seq x y z
N MET A 1 15.66 21.29 -43.90
CA MET A 1 14.34 21.37 -43.23
C MET A 1 14.59 21.76 -41.78
N ALA A 2 13.75 22.61 -41.19
CA ALA A 2 13.92 22.93 -39.77
C ALA A 2 13.50 21.70 -38.94
N THR A 3 14.38 21.26 -38.03
CA THR A 3 14.09 20.14 -37.10
C THR A 3 12.94 20.53 -36.19
N THR A 4 11.87 19.74 -36.17
CA THR A 4 10.70 19.99 -35.33
C THR A 4 11.00 19.71 -33.85
N PHE A 5 10.16 20.17 -32.92
CA PHE A 5 10.29 19.81 -31.50
C PHE A 5 10.14 18.29 -31.28
N ILE A 6 9.30 17.65 -32.08
CA ILE A 6 9.12 16.18 -32.05
C ILE A 6 10.41 15.48 -32.48
N ASP A 7 11.04 15.90 -33.59
CA ASP A 7 12.28 15.29 -34.05
C ASP A 7 13.37 15.38 -32.97
N LYS A 8 13.53 16.56 -32.34
CA LYS A 8 14.50 16.75 -31.23
C LYS A 8 14.24 15.81 -30.06
N TYR A 9 12.98 15.62 -29.72
CA TYR A 9 12.59 14.71 -28.62
C TYR A 9 12.87 13.25 -28.97
N LEU A 10 12.50 12.82 -30.17
CA LEU A 10 12.74 11.45 -30.62
C LEU A 10 14.23 11.14 -30.77
N ASP A 11 15.02 12.08 -31.29
CA ASP A 11 16.48 11.96 -31.36
C ASP A 11 17.10 11.83 -29.98
N TRP A 12 16.60 12.62 -29.00
CA TRP A 12 17.05 12.51 -27.62
C TRP A 12 16.68 11.15 -26.99
N VAL A 13 15.45 10.68 -27.13
CA VAL A 13 15.03 9.35 -26.64
C VAL A 13 15.91 8.27 -27.25
N LYS A 14 16.12 8.31 -28.57
CA LYS A 14 16.94 7.33 -29.27
C LYS A 14 18.39 7.33 -28.80
N SER A 15 18.98 8.52 -28.59
CA SER A 15 20.38 8.66 -28.15
C SER A 15 20.59 8.23 -26.68
N ASN A 16 19.53 8.18 -25.89
CA ASN A 16 19.56 7.79 -24.49
C ASN A 16 18.90 6.41 -24.23
N THR A 17 18.63 5.66 -25.29
CA THR A 17 18.19 4.26 -25.20
C THR A 17 19.33 3.37 -25.67
N VAL A 18 19.70 2.37 -24.86
CA VAL A 18 20.79 1.43 -25.17
C VAL A 18 20.23 0.02 -25.19
N GLU A 19 20.62 -0.76 -26.20
CA GLU A 19 20.26 -2.18 -26.30
C GLU A 19 21.52 -3.04 -26.14
N GLU A 20 21.42 -4.08 -25.31
CA GLU A 20 22.46 -5.08 -25.11
C GLU A 20 21.91 -6.50 -25.24
N GLN A 21 22.57 -7.33 -26.05
CA GLN A 21 22.21 -8.75 -26.20
C GLN A 21 22.81 -9.55 -25.07
N LEU A 22 21.96 -10.28 -24.34
CA LEU A 22 22.35 -11.16 -23.26
C LEU A 22 22.60 -12.59 -23.77
N ALA A 23 23.42 -13.36 -23.03
CA ALA A 23 23.85 -14.71 -23.43
C ALA A 23 22.70 -15.72 -23.54
N ASP A 24 21.57 -15.50 -22.88
CA ASP A 24 20.40 -16.38 -22.84
C ASP A 24 19.34 -16.03 -23.90
N GLY A 25 19.66 -15.11 -24.83
CA GLY A 25 18.81 -14.69 -25.93
C GLY A 25 17.78 -13.61 -25.56
N TRP A 26 17.90 -13.00 -24.39
CA TRP A 26 17.20 -11.77 -24.06
C TRP A 26 17.98 -10.55 -24.60
N THR A 27 17.26 -9.49 -24.85
CA THR A 27 17.81 -8.15 -25.12
C THR A 27 17.44 -7.26 -23.96
N GLU A 28 18.44 -6.68 -23.31
CA GLU A 28 18.25 -5.63 -22.33
C GLU A 28 18.11 -4.27 -23.05
N ILE A 29 17.09 -3.49 -22.67
CA ILE A 29 16.80 -2.18 -23.25
C ILE A 29 16.79 -1.17 -22.12
N ALA A 30 17.89 -0.48 -21.89
CA ALA A 30 17.98 0.62 -20.94
C ALA A 30 17.36 1.87 -21.55
N THR A 31 16.39 2.46 -20.88
CA THR A 31 15.60 3.58 -21.38
C THR A 31 15.87 4.87 -20.60
N PRO A 32 15.60 6.06 -21.19
CA PRO A 32 15.72 7.33 -20.47
C PRO A 32 14.55 7.65 -19.54
N PHE A 33 13.60 6.73 -19.38
CA PHE A 33 12.48 6.91 -18.47
C PHE A 33 12.89 6.51 -17.06
N LEU A 34 12.46 7.28 -16.07
CA LEU A 34 12.86 7.13 -14.69
C LEU A 34 11.71 6.65 -13.83
N ASP A 35 12.05 5.89 -12.81
CA ASP A 35 11.11 5.56 -11.73
C ASP A 35 11.06 6.68 -10.67
N ARG A 36 10.33 6.43 -9.58
CA ARG A 36 10.21 7.36 -8.44
C ARG A 36 11.52 7.62 -7.67
N HIS A 37 12.55 6.80 -7.86
CA HIS A 37 13.86 6.94 -7.25
C HIS A 37 14.84 7.71 -8.16
N ASN A 38 14.39 8.09 -9.37
CA ASN A 38 15.18 8.60 -10.48
C ASN A 38 16.14 7.56 -11.06
N ASP A 39 15.83 6.26 -10.92
CA ASP A 39 16.58 5.19 -11.55
C ASP A 39 16.00 4.89 -12.94
N GLY A 40 16.89 4.61 -13.91
CA GLY A 40 16.52 4.31 -15.28
C GLY A 40 15.74 2.99 -15.40
N LEU A 41 14.61 3.03 -16.10
CA LEU A 41 13.82 1.82 -16.32
C LEU A 41 14.42 0.96 -17.43
N ILE A 42 14.56 -0.33 -17.14
CA ILE A 42 15.07 -1.35 -18.07
C ILE A 42 13.92 -2.28 -18.48
N VAL A 43 13.84 -2.57 -19.78
CA VAL A 43 12.90 -3.55 -20.34
C VAL A 43 13.70 -4.68 -20.95
N TYR A 44 13.35 -5.91 -20.65
CA TYR A 44 13.90 -7.11 -21.25
C TYR A 44 12.98 -7.61 -22.35
N ALA A 45 13.53 -7.89 -23.53
CA ALA A 45 12.79 -8.38 -24.68
C ALA A 45 13.37 -9.71 -25.18
N LYS A 46 12.50 -10.67 -25.50
CA LYS A 46 12.87 -11.95 -26.14
C LYS A 46 11.87 -12.33 -27.18
N GLU A 47 12.36 -12.66 -28.38
CA GLU A 47 11.52 -13.17 -29.46
C GLU A 47 11.62 -14.70 -29.55
N ASP A 48 10.48 -15.36 -29.55
CA ASP A 48 10.38 -16.79 -29.87
C ASP A 48 9.18 -17.00 -30.82
N ARG A 49 9.48 -17.60 -31.97
CA ARG A 49 8.47 -17.96 -33.00
C ARG A 49 7.52 -16.82 -33.39
N GLY A 50 8.04 -15.62 -33.50
CA GLY A 50 7.28 -14.44 -33.90
C GLY A 50 6.46 -13.80 -32.77
N VAL A 51 6.60 -14.29 -31.53
CA VAL A 51 6.05 -13.68 -30.33
C VAL A 51 7.19 -13.01 -29.54
N ILE A 52 7.04 -11.73 -29.30
CA ILE A 52 7.97 -10.94 -28.49
C ILE A 52 7.43 -10.88 -27.05
N THR A 53 8.18 -11.40 -26.11
CA THR A 53 7.87 -11.25 -24.69
C THR A 53 8.68 -10.07 -24.16
N LEU A 54 8.00 -9.13 -23.50
CA LEU A 54 8.60 -8.01 -22.80
C LEU A 54 8.41 -8.19 -21.29
N SER A 55 9.45 -7.93 -20.51
CA SER A 55 9.46 -8.11 -19.05
C SER A 55 10.23 -6.97 -18.38
N ASP A 56 9.90 -6.68 -17.10
CA ASP A 56 10.68 -5.84 -16.20
C ASP A 56 11.66 -6.64 -15.32
N ASP A 57 11.75 -7.96 -15.54
CA ASP A 57 12.54 -8.90 -14.71
C ASP A 57 12.22 -8.82 -13.20
N GLY A 58 10.97 -8.47 -12.86
CA GLY A 58 10.50 -8.37 -11.49
C GLY A 58 10.92 -7.10 -10.75
N TYR A 59 11.49 -6.13 -11.44
CA TYR A 59 12.00 -4.89 -10.86
C TYR A 59 10.93 -4.15 -10.04
N ILE A 60 9.75 -3.89 -10.62
CA ILE A 60 8.70 -3.10 -9.97
C ILE A 60 8.12 -3.79 -8.73
N ILE A 61 7.88 -5.10 -8.82
CA ILE A 61 7.37 -5.86 -7.67
C ILE A 61 8.44 -5.96 -6.56
N GLY A 62 9.71 -6.17 -6.94
CA GLY A 62 10.83 -6.18 -6.01
C GLY A 62 11.02 -4.84 -5.30
N ASP A 63 10.93 -3.72 -6.03
CA ASP A 63 11.00 -2.37 -5.44
C ASP A 63 9.84 -2.11 -4.47
N MET A 64 8.62 -2.52 -4.80
CA MET A 64 7.48 -2.44 -3.89
C MET A 64 7.76 -3.19 -2.57
N GLU A 65 8.28 -4.41 -2.63
CA GLU A 65 8.60 -5.21 -1.44
C GLU A 65 9.72 -4.60 -0.61
N MET A 66 10.81 -4.18 -1.25
CA MET A 66 11.91 -3.48 -0.56
C MET A 66 11.45 -2.16 0.06
N SER A 67 10.39 -1.57 -0.49
CA SER A 67 9.72 -0.39 0.03
C SER A 67 8.75 -0.69 1.16
N GLY A 68 8.61 -1.97 1.59
CA GLY A 68 7.75 -2.37 2.69
C GLY A 68 6.27 -2.51 2.33
N ILE A 69 5.95 -2.64 1.03
CA ILE A 69 4.59 -2.89 0.57
C ILE A 69 4.33 -4.39 0.64
N SER A 70 3.27 -4.80 1.35
CA SER A 70 2.85 -6.21 1.37
C SER A 70 2.22 -6.60 0.03
N VAL A 71 3.06 -6.97 -0.94
CA VAL A 71 2.66 -7.35 -2.30
C VAL A 71 1.68 -8.52 -2.32
N PRO A 72 1.86 -9.63 -1.54
CA PRO A 72 0.91 -10.74 -1.55
C PRO A 72 -0.52 -10.31 -1.22
N ARG A 73 -0.70 -9.40 -0.26
CA ARG A 73 -2.03 -8.88 0.13
C ARG A 73 -2.63 -7.96 -0.92
N ARG A 74 -1.81 -7.24 -1.67
CA ARG A 74 -2.22 -6.28 -2.69
C ARG A 74 -2.18 -6.82 -4.11
N MET A 75 -1.76 -8.07 -4.31
CA MET A 75 -1.56 -8.65 -5.64
C MET A 75 -2.79 -8.51 -6.54
N LYS A 76 -3.99 -8.72 -6.01
CA LYS A 76 -5.23 -8.57 -6.78
C LYS A 76 -5.42 -7.13 -7.28
N SER A 77 -5.17 -6.14 -6.43
CA SER A 77 -5.29 -4.72 -6.80
C SER A 77 -4.19 -4.30 -7.78
N ILE A 78 -2.96 -4.81 -7.59
CA ILE A 78 -1.84 -4.59 -8.51
C ILE A 78 -2.17 -5.16 -9.89
N GLN A 79 -2.62 -6.40 -9.97
CA GLN A 79 -3.01 -7.04 -11.23
C GLN A 79 -4.17 -6.31 -11.92
N GLN A 80 -5.19 -5.89 -11.16
CA GLN A 80 -6.31 -5.12 -11.70
C GLN A 80 -5.84 -3.79 -12.28
N PHE A 81 -4.96 -3.09 -11.61
CA PHE A 81 -4.36 -1.85 -12.10
C PHE A 81 -3.57 -2.06 -13.38
N LEU A 82 -2.63 -3.02 -13.38
CA LEU A 82 -1.77 -3.32 -14.51
C LEU A 82 -2.53 -3.83 -15.74
N SER A 83 -3.68 -4.51 -15.54
CA SER A 83 -4.52 -4.99 -16.62
C SER A 83 -5.04 -3.85 -17.53
N GLY A 84 -5.20 -2.63 -17.00
CA GLY A 84 -5.54 -1.43 -17.77
C GLY A 84 -4.50 -1.07 -18.84
N TYR A 85 -3.24 -1.46 -18.64
CA TYR A 85 -2.14 -1.31 -19.61
C TYR A 85 -1.94 -2.57 -20.46
N GLY A 86 -2.73 -3.62 -20.24
CA GLY A 86 -2.55 -4.92 -20.88
C GLY A 86 -1.32 -5.68 -20.39
N VAL A 87 -0.83 -5.34 -19.19
CA VAL A 87 0.32 -5.95 -18.51
C VAL A 87 -0.18 -6.96 -17.49
N THR A 88 0.50 -8.10 -17.39
CA THR A 88 0.20 -9.16 -16.40
C THR A 88 1.37 -9.34 -15.45
N VAL A 89 1.10 -9.80 -14.23
CA VAL A 89 2.15 -10.22 -13.29
C VAL A 89 2.28 -11.74 -13.37
N THR A 90 3.49 -12.23 -13.66
CA THR A 90 3.79 -13.65 -13.73
C THR A 90 3.90 -14.29 -12.33
N LYS A 91 3.99 -15.63 -12.27
CA LYS A 91 4.32 -16.33 -11.01
C LYS A 91 5.71 -15.98 -10.49
N GLY A 92 6.63 -15.59 -11.40
CA GLY A 92 7.97 -15.08 -11.08
C GLY A 92 7.96 -13.62 -10.61
N ARG A 93 6.77 -12.99 -10.48
CA ARG A 93 6.60 -11.59 -10.06
C ARG A 93 7.08 -10.56 -11.06
N GLU A 94 7.23 -10.94 -12.30
CA GLU A 94 7.60 -10.04 -13.40
C GLU A 94 6.36 -9.38 -13.99
N LEU A 95 6.44 -8.11 -14.31
CA LEU A 95 5.50 -7.41 -15.18
C LEU A 95 5.78 -7.85 -16.63
N GLN A 96 4.82 -8.50 -17.26
CA GLN A 96 5.03 -9.07 -18.58
C GLN A 96 3.92 -8.69 -19.54
N VAL A 97 4.30 -8.48 -20.82
CA VAL A 97 3.39 -8.31 -21.94
C VAL A 97 3.90 -9.06 -23.16
N LYS A 98 2.99 -9.63 -23.95
CA LYS A 98 3.32 -10.27 -25.23
C LYS A 98 2.99 -9.33 -26.38
N ALA A 99 3.86 -9.32 -27.37
CA ALA A 99 3.77 -8.50 -28.56
C ALA A 99 4.06 -9.31 -29.83
N THR A 100 3.74 -8.74 -30.98
CA THR A 100 4.23 -9.14 -32.30
C THR A 100 5.12 -8.04 -32.85
N ALA A 101 5.88 -8.29 -33.92
CA ALA A 101 6.72 -7.27 -34.54
C ALA A 101 5.92 -6.00 -34.91
N GLN A 102 4.63 -6.15 -35.26
CA GLN A 102 3.77 -5.02 -35.66
C GLN A 102 3.34 -4.13 -34.48
N ASN A 103 3.08 -4.69 -33.29
CA ASN A 103 2.58 -3.96 -32.14
C ASN A 103 3.62 -3.78 -31.02
N TYR A 104 4.85 -4.28 -31.22
CA TYR A 104 5.96 -4.16 -30.27
C TYR A 104 6.16 -2.74 -29.75
N PRO A 105 6.23 -1.68 -30.58
CA PRO A 105 6.50 -0.33 -30.05
C PRO A 105 5.42 0.15 -29.07
N VAL A 106 4.15 -0.14 -29.40
CA VAL A 106 3.02 0.22 -28.53
C VAL A 106 3.03 -0.58 -27.24
N LYS A 107 3.36 -1.88 -27.32
CA LYS A 107 3.43 -2.75 -26.13
C LYS A 107 4.58 -2.41 -25.21
N GLN A 108 5.73 -2.06 -25.74
CA GLN A 108 6.86 -1.55 -24.94
C GLN A 108 6.51 -0.23 -24.24
N HIS A 109 5.89 0.70 -24.97
CA HIS A 109 5.42 1.96 -24.40
C HIS A 109 4.43 1.74 -23.26
N LEU A 110 3.44 0.84 -23.43
CA LEU A 110 2.46 0.50 -22.40
C LEU A 110 3.11 -0.17 -21.17
N LEU A 111 4.12 -1.03 -21.38
CA LEU A 111 4.86 -1.62 -20.27
C LEU A 111 5.61 -0.54 -19.47
N LEU A 112 6.33 0.36 -20.13
CA LEU A 112 7.01 1.48 -19.48
C LEU A 112 6.05 2.39 -18.70
N GLN A 113 4.88 2.72 -19.30
CA GLN A 113 3.85 3.47 -18.60
C GLN A 113 3.34 2.73 -17.38
N ALA A 114 3.12 1.42 -17.48
CA ALA A 114 2.69 0.57 -16.36
C ALA A 114 3.74 0.55 -15.25
N MET A 115 5.03 0.43 -15.59
CA MET A 115 6.15 0.45 -14.63
C MET A 115 6.19 1.79 -13.88
N MET A 116 6.20 2.93 -14.59
CA MET A 116 6.19 4.25 -13.97
C MET A 116 4.96 4.46 -13.08
N ALA A 117 3.78 4.19 -13.62
CA ALA A 117 2.53 4.40 -12.90
C ALA A 117 2.38 3.48 -11.67
N ALA A 118 2.85 2.22 -11.74
CA ALA A 118 2.86 1.31 -10.61
C ALA A 118 3.87 1.75 -9.55
N SER A 119 5.07 2.19 -9.95
CA SER A 119 6.07 2.75 -9.05
C SER A 119 5.50 3.93 -8.26
N ASP A 120 4.80 4.85 -8.91
CA ASP A 120 4.22 6.04 -8.28
C ASP A 120 2.98 5.73 -7.45
N MET A 121 2.06 4.91 -7.97
CA MET A 121 0.78 4.62 -7.31
C MET A 121 0.95 3.86 -6.00
N PHE A 122 1.90 2.95 -5.97
CA PHE A 122 2.22 2.16 -4.77
C PHE A 122 3.38 2.76 -3.98
N ALA A 123 3.88 3.94 -4.38
CA ALA A 123 4.80 4.70 -3.57
C ALA A 123 4.11 5.09 -2.27
N PRO A 124 4.67 4.77 -1.09
CA PRO A 124 4.11 5.28 0.16
C PRO A 124 4.27 6.80 0.15
N ALA A 125 3.19 7.53 0.36
CA ALA A 125 3.26 8.97 0.59
C ALA A 125 4.29 9.25 1.70
N LYS A 126 5.14 10.28 1.53
CA LYS A 126 6.12 10.67 2.57
C LYS A 126 5.37 10.88 3.89
N GLY A 127 5.52 9.97 4.85
CA GLY A 127 4.79 9.94 6.13
C GLY A 127 3.76 8.80 6.26
N ALA A 128 3.09 8.37 5.20
CA ALA A 128 2.12 7.27 5.21
C ALA A 128 2.80 5.88 5.32
N LYS A 129 4.09 5.79 5.02
CA LYS A 129 4.85 4.53 4.96
C LYS A 129 4.87 3.78 6.28
N LYS A 130 5.06 4.49 7.40
CA LYS A 130 5.12 3.88 8.73
C LYS A 130 3.73 3.47 9.23
N ASP A 131 2.72 4.29 8.97
CA ASP A 131 1.36 4.03 9.45
C ASP A 131 0.74 2.83 8.72
N THR A 132 1.01 2.67 7.43
CA THR A 132 0.53 1.53 6.64
C THR A 132 1.18 0.21 7.07
N ILE A 133 2.49 0.20 7.34
CA ILE A 133 3.21 -1.00 7.82
C ILE A 133 2.64 -1.45 9.16
N PHE A 134 2.47 -0.52 10.10
CA PHE A 134 1.91 -0.85 11.41
C PHE A 134 0.47 -1.35 11.33
N LEU A 135 -0.35 -0.78 10.43
CA LEU A 135 -1.69 -1.26 10.18
C LEU A 135 -1.69 -2.70 9.63
N ASP A 136 -0.77 -3.02 8.73
CA ASP A 136 -0.59 -4.36 8.18
C ASP A 136 -0.14 -5.37 9.26
N ASP A 137 0.71 -4.95 10.21
CA ASP A 137 1.10 -5.76 11.36
C ASP A 137 -0.09 -6.07 12.27
N VAL A 138 -0.94 -5.06 12.53
CA VAL A 138 -2.19 -5.24 13.31
C VAL A 138 -3.13 -6.21 12.61
N VAL A 139 -3.29 -6.10 11.30
CA VAL A 139 -4.09 -7.04 10.49
C VAL A 139 -3.54 -8.45 10.62
N ALA A 140 -2.21 -8.64 10.48
CA ALA A 140 -1.58 -9.95 10.62
C ALA A 140 -1.80 -10.56 12.02
N PHE A 141 -1.74 -9.72 13.05
CA PHE A 141 -2.03 -10.12 14.42
C PHE A 141 -3.48 -10.56 14.60
N PHE A 142 -4.43 -9.83 14.02
CA PHE A 142 -5.86 -10.19 14.08
C PHE A 142 -6.14 -11.51 13.36
N GLU A 143 -5.64 -11.69 12.15
CA GLU A 143 -5.80 -12.92 11.38
C GLU A 143 -5.19 -14.14 12.11
N LYS A 144 -3.97 -13.99 12.66
CA LYS A 144 -3.29 -15.06 13.41
C LYS A 144 -4.08 -15.51 14.64
N ASN A 145 -4.82 -14.59 15.25
CA ASN A 145 -5.55 -14.83 16.48
C ASN A 145 -7.07 -15.00 16.28
N ASP A 146 -7.56 -15.22 15.07
CA ASP A 146 -8.97 -15.39 14.72
C ASP A 146 -9.85 -14.24 15.28
N ILE A 147 -9.36 -13.01 15.21
CA ILE A 147 -10.10 -11.80 15.61
C ILE A 147 -10.87 -11.31 14.40
N PHE A 148 -12.20 -11.37 14.44
CA PHE A 148 -13.08 -10.92 13.36
C PHE A 148 -13.31 -9.41 13.45
N TYR A 149 -13.16 -8.72 12.32
CA TYR A 149 -13.32 -7.26 12.25
C TYR A 149 -13.83 -6.81 10.89
N THR A 150 -14.38 -5.60 10.84
CA THR A 150 -14.68 -4.87 9.61
C THR A 150 -13.63 -3.76 9.45
N PRO A 151 -12.83 -3.75 8.39
CA PRO A 151 -11.83 -2.70 8.18
C PRO A 151 -12.47 -1.43 7.63
N ASP A 152 -11.81 -0.28 7.83
CA ASP A 152 -12.07 1.00 7.17
C ASP A 152 -13.52 1.50 7.28
N ALA A 153 -14.18 1.21 8.40
CA ALA A 153 -15.57 1.62 8.62
C ALA A 153 -15.68 3.13 8.82
N GLN A 154 -16.73 3.72 8.26
CA GLN A 154 -16.97 5.16 8.33
C GLN A 154 -18.21 5.46 9.16
N PHE A 155 -18.11 6.44 10.06
CA PHE A 155 -19.20 6.86 10.93
C PHE A 155 -19.34 8.37 10.92
N GLN A 156 -20.57 8.84 10.82
CA GLN A 156 -20.86 10.26 10.98
C GLN A 156 -20.88 10.61 12.47
N GLY A 157 -20.10 11.60 12.85
CA GLY A 157 -20.07 12.15 14.20
C GLY A 157 -21.20 13.14 14.45
N ARG A 158 -21.35 13.57 15.71
CA ARG A 158 -22.30 14.62 16.12
C ARG A 158 -22.01 15.95 15.43
N SER A 159 -20.73 16.24 15.16
CA SER A 159 -20.30 17.44 14.44
C SER A 159 -20.74 17.48 12.97
N GLY A 160 -21.22 16.36 12.42
CA GLY A 160 -21.50 16.17 11.01
C GLY A 160 -20.31 15.70 10.18
N TYR A 161 -19.10 15.68 10.75
CA TYR A 161 -17.94 15.09 10.08
C TYR A 161 -18.06 13.55 10.01
N THR A 162 -17.57 13.00 8.91
CA THR A 162 -17.42 11.55 8.77
C THR A 162 -16.03 11.15 9.23
N HIS A 163 -15.97 10.26 10.20
CA HIS A 163 -14.73 9.74 10.77
C HIS A 163 -14.49 8.31 10.32
N LYS A 164 -13.24 7.98 9.99
CA LYS A 164 -12.81 6.63 9.66
C LYS A 164 -12.32 5.93 10.94
N VAL A 165 -12.75 4.68 11.12
CA VAL A 165 -12.27 3.77 12.16
C VAL A 165 -11.50 2.65 11.47
N ASP A 166 -10.29 2.36 11.92
CA ASP A 166 -9.43 1.38 11.26
C ASP A 166 -10.04 -0.02 11.28
N PHE A 167 -10.56 -0.44 12.44
CA PHE A 167 -11.24 -1.73 12.59
C PHE A 167 -12.46 -1.62 13.52
N VAL A 168 -13.53 -2.25 13.13
CA VAL A 168 -14.70 -2.41 13.99
C VAL A 168 -14.91 -3.88 14.31
N ILE A 169 -14.85 -4.22 15.58
CA ILE A 169 -15.16 -5.56 16.06
C ILE A 169 -16.63 -5.56 16.51
N PRO A 170 -17.49 -6.38 15.90
CA PRO A 170 -18.92 -6.36 16.19
C PRO A 170 -19.21 -6.75 17.63
N LYS A 171 -20.38 -6.32 18.14
CA LYS A 171 -20.89 -6.72 19.46
C LYS A 171 -21.17 -8.22 19.51
N SER A 172 -20.99 -8.82 20.67
CA SER A 172 -21.44 -10.17 20.99
C SER A 172 -22.51 -10.14 22.10
N LYS A 173 -22.88 -11.32 22.61
CA LYS A 173 -23.76 -11.42 23.77
C LYS A 173 -23.13 -10.89 25.07
N THR A 174 -21.79 -10.95 25.15
CA THR A 174 -21.01 -10.64 26.35
C THR A 174 -20.20 -9.35 26.24
N SER A 175 -20.00 -8.82 25.04
CA SER A 175 -19.14 -7.68 24.79
C SER A 175 -19.78 -6.65 23.87
N PRO A 176 -19.64 -5.34 24.13
CA PRO A 176 -20.11 -4.28 23.25
C PRO A 176 -19.33 -4.26 21.94
N GLU A 177 -19.82 -3.49 20.96
CA GLU A 177 -19.06 -3.17 19.75
C GLU A 177 -17.78 -2.40 20.13
N ARG A 178 -16.65 -2.76 19.51
CA ARG A 178 -15.34 -2.14 19.79
C ARG A 178 -14.81 -1.44 18.55
N PHE A 179 -14.43 -0.19 18.74
CA PHE A 179 -13.79 0.63 17.72
C PHE A 179 -12.29 0.61 17.99
N VAL A 180 -11.52 0.05 17.06
CA VAL A 180 -10.08 -0.12 17.22
C VAL A 180 -9.35 0.81 16.29
N TYR A 181 -8.46 1.62 16.85
CA TYR A 181 -7.57 2.52 16.12
C TYR A 181 -6.13 2.04 16.24
N ALA A 182 -5.40 1.99 15.15
CA ALA A 182 -3.98 1.65 15.11
C ALA A 182 -3.12 2.91 14.98
N ILE A 183 -2.44 3.30 16.05
CA ILE A 183 -1.66 4.54 16.11
C ILE A 183 -0.17 4.20 16.05
N ASN A 184 0.42 4.30 14.87
CA ASN A 184 1.83 4.01 14.66
C ASN A 184 2.76 5.07 15.30
N THR A 185 2.33 6.30 15.39
CA THR A 185 3.10 7.38 16.01
C THR A 185 2.27 8.02 17.13
N PRO A 186 2.30 7.47 18.36
CA PRO A 186 1.48 7.93 19.49
C PRO A 186 2.03 9.23 20.10
N ARG A 187 1.93 10.34 19.34
CA ARG A 187 2.23 11.70 19.78
C ARG A 187 0.94 12.39 20.23
N ALA A 188 1.07 13.44 21.05
CA ALA A 188 -0.05 14.18 21.62
C ALA A 188 -1.11 14.57 20.57
N ASN A 189 -0.70 15.10 19.41
CA ASN A 189 -1.63 15.52 18.36
C ASN A 189 -2.41 14.33 17.75
N ASN A 190 -1.76 13.19 17.50
CA ASN A 190 -2.41 12.02 16.92
C ASN A 190 -3.40 11.41 17.91
N ILE A 191 -3.04 11.38 19.18
CA ILE A 191 -3.90 10.88 20.26
C ILE A 191 -5.09 11.82 20.45
N ALA A 192 -4.85 13.13 20.54
CA ALA A 192 -5.94 14.12 20.68
C ALA A 192 -6.93 14.04 19.51
N MET A 193 -6.43 13.91 18.28
CA MET A 193 -7.29 13.73 17.10
C MET A 193 -8.13 12.45 17.18
N THR A 194 -7.51 11.33 17.57
CA THR A 194 -8.21 10.05 17.68
C THR A 194 -9.28 10.07 18.78
N LEU A 195 -8.96 10.68 19.93
CA LEU A 195 -9.93 10.86 21.02
C LEU A 195 -11.08 11.81 20.64
N PHE A 196 -10.80 12.86 19.88
CA PHE A 196 -11.84 13.72 19.33
C PHE A 196 -12.78 12.95 18.38
N MET A 197 -12.22 12.18 17.45
CA MET A 197 -13.01 11.35 16.52
C MET A 197 -13.91 10.36 17.30
N TRP A 198 -13.34 9.71 18.31
CA TRP A 198 -14.07 8.79 19.17
C TRP A 198 -15.24 9.48 19.90
N GLU A 199 -14.98 10.58 20.59
CA GLU A 199 -15.99 11.33 21.34
C GLU A 199 -17.11 11.84 20.43
N ASP A 200 -16.78 12.30 19.25
CA ASP A 200 -17.74 12.80 18.27
C ASP A 200 -18.65 11.68 17.74
N ILE A 201 -18.09 10.49 17.45
CA ILE A 201 -18.85 9.30 17.05
C ILE A 201 -19.70 8.81 18.23
N GLN A 202 -19.15 8.70 19.43
CA GLN A 202 -19.84 8.20 20.61
C GLN A 202 -21.08 9.02 20.94
N LYS A 203 -20.96 10.36 20.85
CA LYS A 203 -22.10 11.29 21.08
C LYS A 203 -23.19 11.21 20.01
N ALA A 204 -22.88 10.73 18.82
CA ALA A 204 -23.86 10.52 17.75
C ALA A 204 -24.58 9.16 17.87
N ARG A 205 -23.98 8.18 18.54
CA ARG A 205 -24.51 6.81 18.63
C ARG A 205 -25.21 6.55 19.96
N ARG A 206 -26.37 5.91 19.89
CA ARG A 206 -27.17 5.50 21.09
C ARG A 206 -26.74 4.14 21.67
N GLN A 207 -25.82 3.43 21.01
CA GLN A 207 -25.38 2.10 21.43
C GLN A 207 -24.15 2.19 22.33
N SER A 208 -24.01 1.26 23.26
CA SER A 208 -22.79 1.13 24.07
C SER A 208 -21.65 0.62 23.18
N ASN A 209 -20.62 1.41 23.04
CA ASN A 209 -19.41 1.09 22.29
C ASN A 209 -18.21 1.27 23.18
N LYS A 210 -17.10 0.59 22.87
CA LYS A 210 -15.80 0.80 23.53
C LYS A 210 -14.77 1.19 22.50
N MET A 211 -13.87 2.07 22.88
CA MET A 211 -12.69 2.39 22.09
C MET A 211 -11.49 1.60 22.59
N MET A 212 -10.73 1.04 21.67
CA MET A 212 -9.43 0.43 21.90
C MET A 212 -8.41 1.05 20.96
N ALA A 213 -7.25 1.44 21.47
CA ALA A 213 -6.19 2.05 20.68
C ALA A 213 -4.93 1.21 20.73
N ILE A 214 -4.55 0.58 19.63
CA ILE A 214 -3.30 -0.17 19.52
C ILE A 214 -2.19 0.84 19.19
N LEU A 215 -1.24 0.95 20.10
CA LEU A 215 -0.18 1.96 20.07
C LEU A 215 1.17 1.30 19.75
N ASN A 216 1.83 1.76 18.69
CA ASN A 216 3.21 1.35 18.45
C ASN A 216 4.14 1.95 19.50
N ASP A 217 4.66 1.10 20.37
CA ASP A 217 5.53 1.45 21.51
C ASP A 217 7.00 1.06 21.28
N GLU A 218 7.45 0.93 20.00
CA GLU A 218 8.88 0.84 19.69
C GLU A 218 9.68 2.03 20.28
N ARG A 219 8.99 3.16 20.45
CA ARG A 219 9.51 4.31 21.20
C ARG A 219 8.63 4.55 22.41
N LYS A 220 9.26 5.01 23.53
CA LYS A 220 8.52 5.33 24.73
C LYS A 220 7.34 6.26 24.45
N ILE A 221 6.15 5.80 24.82
CA ILE A 221 4.92 6.60 24.76
C ILE A 221 4.91 7.52 26.00
N PRO A 222 4.63 8.82 25.87
CA PRO A 222 4.49 9.72 27.01
C PRO A 222 3.40 9.25 27.98
N ASP A 223 3.65 9.28 29.27
CA ASP A 223 2.69 8.84 30.30
C ASP A 223 1.38 9.63 30.25
N GLU A 224 1.46 10.93 29.92
CA GLU A 224 0.32 11.82 29.72
C GLU A 224 -0.59 11.32 28.55
N ALA A 225 0.01 10.74 27.53
CA ALA A 225 -0.71 10.20 26.38
C ALA A 225 -1.52 8.95 26.76
N ILE A 226 -0.96 8.09 27.61
CA ILE A 226 -1.66 6.91 28.14
C ILE A 226 -2.79 7.34 29.07
N ALA A 227 -2.54 8.31 29.94
CA ALA A 227 -3.54 8.86 30.85
C ALA A 227 -4.73 9.50 30.13
N ALA A 228 -4.50 10.10 28.97
CA ALA A 228 -5.56 10.70 28.15
C ALA A 228 -6.63 9.67 27.74
N PHE A 229 -6.25 8.44 27.40
CA PHE A 229 -7.21 7.40 27.03
C PHE A 229 -8.16 7.04 28.19
N ALA A 230 -7.65 6.98 29.42
CA ALA A 230 -8.48 6.68 30.60
C ALA A 230 -9.56 7.74 30.83
N ASN A 231 -9.28 9.02 30.54
CA ASN A 231 -10.25 10.11 30.68
C ASN A 231 -11.41 10.03 29.65
N TYR A 232 -11.23 9.27 28.57
CA TYR A 232 -12.22 9.07 27.51
C TYR A 232 -12.85 7.67 27.51
N ASP A 233 -12.69 6.91 28.59
CA ASP A 233 -13.16 5.51 28.69
C ASP A 233 -12.65 4.64 27.53
N ALA A 234 -11.41 4.87 27.13
CA ALA A 234 -10.73 4.19 26.04
C ALA A 234 -9.59 3.31 26.57
N THR A 235 -9.38 2.16 25.95
CA THR A 235 -8.36 1.19 26.34
C THR A 235 -7.12 1.32 25.48
N PRO A 236 -5.99 1.84 25.99
CA PRO A 236 -4.73 1.81 25.26
C PRO A 236 -4.11 0.41 25.31
N ILE A 237 -3.67 -0.09 24.16
CA ILE A 237 -3.01 -1.40 23.99
C ILE A 237 -1.62 -1.16 23.44
N PRO A 238 -0.56 -1.21 24.27
CA PRO A 238 0.80 -1.18 23.77
C PRO A 238 1.05 -2.38 22.83
N TRP A 239 1.64 -2.14 21.66
CA TRP A 239 1.91 -3.19 20.68
C TRP A 239 2.76 -4.33 21.23
N SER A 240 3.73 -4.02 22.09
CA SER A 240 4.56 -5.01 22.79
C SER A 240 3.77 -5.92 23.72
N ARG A 241 2.58 -5.50 24.17
CA ARG A 241 1.72 -6.23 25.12
C ARG A 241 0.38 -6.65 24.50
N ARG A 242 0.24 -6.60 23.18
CA ARG A 242 -1.01 -6.91 22.45
C ARG A 242 -1.58 -8.29 22.77
N ASP A 243 -0.71 -9.25 23.07
CA ASP A 243 -1.13 -10.62 23.39
C ASP A 243 -1.97 -10.70 24.68
N ASP A 244 -1.75 -9.78 25.63
CA ASP A 244 -2.52 -9.68 26.87
C ASP A 244 -4.01 -9.33 26.62
N TYR A 245 -4.32 -8.75 25.44
CA TYR A 245 -5.65 -8.23 25.08
C TYR A 245 -6.40 -9.09 24.07
N ILE A 246 -5.89 -10.27 23.72
CA ILE A 246 -6.53 -11.15 22.72
C ILE A 246 -7.97 -11.47 23.12
N MET A 247 -8.22 -11.76 24.39
CA MET A 247 -9.57 -12.08 24.88
C MET A 247 -10.53 -10.89 24.80
N ASP A 248 -10.03 -9.68 24.97
CA ASP A 248 -10.82 -8.45 24.84
C ASP A 248 -11.11 -8.09 23.38
N LEU A 249 -10.28 -8.54 22.46
CA LEU A 249 -10.41 -8.31 21.01
C LEU A 249 -11.23 -9.40 20.31
N ARG A 250 -11.30 -10.61 20.84
CA ARG A 250 -12.13 -11.69 20.29
C ARG A 250 -13.61 -11.45 20.52
N ILE A 251 -14.42 -12.01 19.63
CA ILE A 251 -15.85 -12.17 19.83
C ILE A 251 -16.04 -13.44 20.65
N ALA A 252 -16.45 -13.28 21.90
CA ALA A 252 -16.79 -14.41 22.77
C ALA A 252 -18.20 -14.91 22.49
#